data_099b5305607c43be0452fd0eddae9bdf
#
_entry.id   099b5305607c43be0452fd0eddae9bdf
#
_cell.length_a   1.000
_cell.length_b   1.000
_cell.length_c   1.000
_cell.angle_alpha   90.00
_cell.angle_beta   90.00
_cell.angle_gamma   90.00
#
_symmetry.space_group_name_H-M   'P 1'
#
loop_
_entity.id
_entity.type
_entity.pdbx_description
1 polymer ?
#
loop_
_entity_poly.entity_id
_entity_poly.type
_entity_poly.pdbx_seq_one_letter_code
_entity_poly.pdbx_strand_id
1 'polypeptide(L)'
;MSTITLFRPVGQKELDLIAASGWRSFPPRLPDQPIFYPVLNRAYATQIARDWNTKDERSGFVGYVLEFEVDSDYLEEFEVHSVGATTHQEYWIPAGELDSFNAHIIGLIRIIEKFTRD
;
A
#
# COMPACT_ATOMS: atom_id res chain seq x y z
N MET A 1 -13.51 10.73 -15.19
CA MET A 1 -12.45 9.80 -14.76
C MET A 1 -12.89 9.02 -13.55
N SER A 2 -12.75 7.70 -13.57
CA SER A 2 -13.09 6.84 -12.45
C SER A 2 -11.83 6.48 -11.68
N THR A 3 -11.97 6.33 -10.36
CA THR A 3 -10.87 5.91 -9.51
C THR A 3 -11.27 4.67 -8.72
N ILE A 4 -10.26 3.91 -8.30
CA ILE A 4 -10.44 2.81 -7.36
C ILE A 4 -9.69 3.19 -6.09
N THR A 5 -10.36 3.03 -4.95
CA THR A 5 -9.74 3.27 -3.65
C THR A 5 -8.97 2.03 -3.23
N LEU A 6 -7.70 2.21 -2.91
CA LEU A 6 -6.81 1.14 -2.48
C LEU A 6 -6.24 1.46 -1.12
N PHE A 7 -5.69 0.43 -0.48
CA PHE A 7 -5.15 0.54 0.88
C PHE A 7 -3.78 -0.13 0.91
N ARG A 8 -2.94 0.30 1.84
CA ARG A 8 -1.64 -0.32 2.05
C ARG A 8 -1.21 -0.22 3.50
N PRO A 9 -0.86 -1.35 4.13
CA PRO A 9 -0.24 -1.31 5.45
C PRO A 9 1.24 -1.02 5.30
N VAL A 10 1.76 -0.07 6.09
CA VAL A 10 3.19 0.30 6.04
C VAL A 10 3.75 0.46 7.44
N GLY A 11 5.07 0.29 7.57
CA GLY A 11 5.80 0.62 8.77
C GLY A 11 6.28 2.07 8.74
N GLN A 12 7.05 2.44 9.77
CA GLN A 12 7.49 3.83 9.93
C GLN A 12 8.40 4.29 8.81
N LYS A 13 9.36 3.46 8.39
CA LYS A 13 10.33 3.88 7.38
C LYS A 13 9.68 4.17 6.04
N GLU A 14 8.78 3.31 5.60
CA GLU A 14 8.06 3.54 4.34
C GLU A 14 7.18 4.78 4.45
N LEU A 15 6.52 4.98 5.59
CA LEU A 15 5.71 6.17 5.82
C LEU A 15 6.53 7.44 5.70
N ASP A 16 7.73 7.46 6.30
CA ASP A 16 8.60 8.63 6.25
C ASP A 16 9.00 8.97 4.82
N LEU A 17 9.27 7.96 4.00
CA LEU A 17 9.61 8.17 2.59
C LEU A 17 8.42 8.69 1.78
N ILE A 18 7.22 8.20 2.09
CA ILE A 18 5.99 8.69 1.45
C ILE A 18 5.76 10.15 1.82
N ALA A 19 5.92 10.49 3.09
CA ALA A 19 5.78 11.88 3.57
C ALA A 19 6.80 12.79 2.88
N ALA A 20 8.02 12.32 2.69
CA ALA A 20 9.08 13.08 2.02
C ALA A 20 8.74 13.35 0.55
N SER A 21 7.89 12.55 -0.08
CA SER A 21 7.42 12.77 -1.45
C SER A 21 6.28 13.79 -1.53
N GLY A 22 5.84 14.33 -0.39
CA GLY A 22 4.66 15.19 -0.33
C GLY A 22 3.35 14.40 -0.32
N TRP A 23 3.39 13.16 0.14
CA TRP A 23 2.24 12.25 0.19
C TRP A 23 1.68 11.90 -1.20
N ARG A 24 2.55 11.84 -2.19
CA ARG A 24 2.15 11.62 -3.59
C ARG A 24 2.63 10.31 -4.18
N SER A 25 3.65 9.67 -3.60
CA SER A 25 4.21 8.48 -4.20
C SER A 25 4.76 7.52 -3.16
N PHE A 26 4.80 6.24 -3.55
CA PHE A 26 5.44 5.19 -2.77
C PHE A 26 6.92 5.08 -3.17
N PRO A 27 7.81 4.79 -2.21
CA PRO A 27 9.24 4.70 -2.51
C PRO A 27 9.56 3.49 -3.38
N PRO A 28 10.71 3.50 -4.09
CA PRO A 28 11.13 2.34 -4.87
C PRO A 28 11.24 1.09 -4.00
N ARG A 29 10.95 -0.07 -4.61
CA ARG A 29 11.06 -1.34 -3.92
C ARG A 29 12.53 -1.70 -3.72
N LEU A 30 12.81 -2.47 -2.67
CA LEU A 30 14.14 -3.01 -2.42
C LEU A 30 14.44 -4.13 -3.44
N PRO A 31 15.73 -4.44 -3.70
CA PRO A 31 16.10 -5.46 -4.70
C PRO A 31 15.47 -6.84 -4.47
N ASP A 32 15.18 -7.19 -3.21
CA ASP A 32 14.54 -8.45 -2.85
C ASP A 32 13.01 -8.38 -2.82
N GLN A 33 12.43 -7.28 -3.29
CA GLN A 33 10.99 -7.04 -3.29
C GLN A 33 10.52 -6.74 -4.71
N PRO A 34 10.34 -7.78 -5.55
CA PRO A 34 10.02 -7.57 -6.96
C PRO A 34 8.60 -7.11 -7.24
N ILE A 35 7.71 -7.17 -6.25
CA ILE A 35 6.28 -6.85 -6.42
C ILE A 35 5.84 -5.82 -5.37
N PHE A 36 4.99 -4.89 -5.79
CA PHE A 36 4.31 -3.94 -4.92
C PHE A 36 2.85 -4.39 -4.79
N TYR A 37 2.33 -4.47 -3.56
CA TYR A 37 1.02 -5.06 -3.28
C TYR A 37 0.06 -4.05 -2.65
N PRO A 38 -0.65 -3.24 -3.44
CA PRO A 38 -1.78 -2.47 -2.89
C PRO A 38 -2.99 -3.39 -2.75
N VAL A 39 -3.75 -3.22 -1.66
CA VAL A 39 -4.88 -4.10 -1.37
C VAL A 39 -6.21 -3.39 -1.58
N LEU A 40 -7.25 -4.16 -1.87
CA LEU A 40 -8.57 -3.62 -2.20
C LEU A 40 -9.49 -3.51 -0.98
N ASN A 41 -9.12 -4.11 0.14
CA ASN A 41 -9.98 -4.19 1.31
C ASN A 41 -9.31 -3.56 2.52
N ARG A 42 -9.99 -2.58 3.14
CA ARG A 42 -9.45 -1.90 4.31
C ARG A 42 -9.22 -2.85 5.47
N ALA A 43 -10.13 -3.79 5.71
CA ALA A 43 -10.01 -4.74 6.82
C ALA A 43 -8.75 -5.60 6.67
N TYR A 44 -8.40 -5.99 5.44
CA TYR A 44 -7.19 -6.75 5.17
C TYR A 44 -5.94 -5.92 5.50
N ALA A 45 -5.89 -4.67 5.05
CA ALA A 45 -4.77 -3.77 5.36
C ALA A 45 -4.67 -3.52 6.87
N THR A 46 -5.80 -3.33 7.53
CA THR A 46 -5.86 -3.15 8.98
C THR A 46 -5.30 -4.36 9.73
N GLN A 47 -5.68 -5.56 9.29
CA GLN A 47 -5.19 -6.79 9.90
C GLN A 47 -3.66 -6.89 9.80
N ILE A 48 -3.09 -6.59 8.64
CA ILE A 48 -1.64 -6.64 8.45
C ILE A 48 -0.95 -5.60 9.33
N ALA A 49 -1.46 -4.37 9.34
CA ALA A 49 -0.86 -3.28 10.12
C ALA A 49 -0.89 -3.60 11.62
N ARG A 50 -2.04 -4.05 12.12
CA ARG A 50 -2.24 -4.33 13.54
C ARG A 50 -1.50 -5.57 14.00
N ASP A 51 -1.55 -6.65 13.23
CA ASP A 51 -1.08 -7.96 13.68
C ASP A 51 0.34 -8.28 13.23
N TRP A 52 0.83 -7.64 12.18
CA TRP A 52 2.13 -7.95 11.61
C TRP A 52 3.12 -6.79 11.72
N ASN A 53 2.77 -5.61 11.25
CA ASN A 53 3.71 -4.47 11.29
C ASN A 53 4.09 -4.07 12.71
N THR A 54 3.16 -4.15 13.66
CA THR A 54 3.45 -3.79 15.06
C THR A 54 4.45 -4.74 15.72
N LYS A 55 4.65 -5.92 15.16
CA LYS A 55 5.59 -6.93 15.68
C LYS A 55 6.86 -7.02 14.86
N ASP A 56 6.95 -6.25 13.79
CA ASP A 56 8.05 -6.30 12.85
C ASP A 56 9.06 -5.18 13.15
N GLU A 57 10.29 -5.56 13.43
CA GLU A 57 11.37 -4.61 13.71
C GLU A 57 11.63 -3.70 12.51
N ARG A 58 11.57 -4.23 11.30
CA ARG A 58 11.77 -3.43 10.07
C ARG A 58 10.72 -2.36 9.91
N SER A 59 9.53 -2.59 10.46
CA SER A 59 8.43 -1.60 10.45
C SER A 59 8.54 -0.59 11.59
N GLY A 60 9.51 -0.74 12.50
CA GLY A 60 9.65 0.09 13.68
C GLY A 60 8.61 -0.23 14.74
N PHE A 61 8.04 -1.43 14.73
CA PHE A 61 7.00 -1.88 15.64
C PHE A 61 5.75 -1.00 15.61
N VAL A 62 5.44 -0.47 14.42
CA VAL A 62 4.25 0.35 14.18
C VAL A 62 3.66 -0.01 12.82
N GLY A 63 2.33 0.03 12.73
CA GLY A 63 1.63 -0.19 11.49
C GLY A 63 0.68 0.96 11.19
N TYR A 64 0.76 1.48 9.98
CA TYR A 64 -0.16 2.49 9.48
C TYR A 64 -0.98 1.89 8.35
N VAL A 65 -2.26 2.27 8.29
CA VAL A 65 -3.07 1.95 7.12
C VAL A 65 -3.21 3.21 6.29
N LEU A 66 -2.80 3.13 5.04
CA LEU A 66 -2.89 4.23 4.09
C LEU A 66 -4.06 3.98 3.15
N GLU A 67 -4.71 5.06 2.73
CA GLU A 67 -5.78 5.04 1.74
C GLU A 67 -5.39 6.00 0.61
N PHE A 68 -5.60 5.56 -0.61
CA PHE A 68 -5.30 6.38 -1.79
C PHE A 68 -6.15 5.93 -2.96
N GLU A 69 -6.27 6.80 -3.96
CA GLU A 69 -7.08 6.53 -5.13
C GLU A 69 -6.22 6.48 -6.38
N VAL A 70 -6.51 5.52 -7.25
CA VAL A 70 -5.75 5.30 -8.47
C VAL A 70 -6.71 5.28 -9.65
N ASP A 71 -6.27 5.80 -10.79
CA ASP A 71 -7.02 5.79 -12.03
C ASP A 71 -7.43 4.35 -12.37
N SER A 72 -8.73 4.11 -12.48
CA SER A 72 -9.26 2.77 -12.72
C SER A 72 -8.85 2.21 -14.08
N ASP A 73 -8.73 3.06 -15.09
CA ASP A 73 -8.33 2.61 -16.44
C ASP A 73 -6.90 2.06 -16.43
N TYR A 74 -6.02 2.71 -15.68
CA TYR A 74 -4.66 2.21 -15.54
C TYR A 74 -4.63 0.84 -14.88
N LEU A 75 -5.46 0.63 -13.84
CA LEU A 75 -5.47 -0.62 -13.09
C LEU A 75 -6.00 -1.80 -13.89
N GLU A 76 -6.71 -1.56 -14.99
CA GLU A 76 -7.18 -2.65 -15.87
C GLU A 76 -6.04 -3.47 -16.47
N GLU A 77 -4.82 -2.92 -16.49
CA GLU A 77 -3.64 -3.63 -17.00
C GLU A 77 -3.15 -4.72 -16.02
N PHE A 78 -3.66 -4.72 -14.79
CA PHE A 78 -3.18 -5.62 -13.75
C PHE A 78 -4.30 -6.54 -13.26
N GLU A 79 -3.91 -7.75 -12.84
CA GLU A 79 -4.86 -8.71 -12.30
C GLU A 79 -5.00 -8.53 -10.80
N VAL A 80 -6.21 -8.81 -10.29
CA VAL A 80 -6.49 -8.89 -8.87
C VAL A 80 -6.25 -10.33 -8.41
N HIS A 81 -5.46 -10.51 -7.38
CA HIS A 81 -5.16 -11.82 -6.81
C HIS A 81 -5.83 -11.97 -5.46
N SER A 82 -6.47 -13.11 -5.23
CA SER A 82 -7.03 -13.45 -3.92
C SER A 82 -6.00 -14.28 -3.16
N VAL A 83 -5.65 -13.85 -1.95
CA VAL A 83 -4.61 -14.49 -1.15
C VAL A 83 -5.26 -14.98 0.16
N GLY A 84 -5.56 -16.26 0.23
CA GLY A 84 -6.20 -16.85 1.39
C GLY A 84 -7.71 -16.68 1.38
N ALA A 85 -8.24 -15.69 2.11
CA ALA A 85 -9.67 -15.44 2.18
C ALA A 85 -10.17 -14.62 1.00
N THR A 86 -11.47 -14.67 0.71
CA THR A 86 -12.07 -13.92 -0.40
C THR A 86 -11.93 -12.40 -0.24
N THR A 87 -11.81 -11.91 0.99
CA THR A 87 -11.60 -10.48 1.27
C THR A 87 -10.14 -10.05 1.15
N HIS A 88 -9.22 -11.01 1.03
CA HIS A 88 -7.78 -10.73 0.92
C HIS A 88 -7.39 -10.58 -0.54
N GLN A 89 -7.85 -9.50 -1.16
CA GLN A 89 -7.57 -9.22 -2.57
C GLN A 89 -6.52 -8.11 -2.71
N GLU A 90 -5.62 -8.29 -3.66
CA GLU A 90 -4.54 -7.35 -3.90
C GLU A 90 -4.16 -7.30 -5.37
N TYR A 91 -3.61 -6.15 -5.80
CA TYR A 91 -2.95 -6.05 -7.10
C TYR A 91 -1.49 -6.43 -6.94
N TRP A 92 -0.93 -7.02 -7.97
CA TRP A 92 0.50 -7.30 -8.03
C TRP A 92 1.12 -6.37 -9.07
N ILE A 93 1.78 -5.33 -8.59
CA ILE A 93 2.42 -4.33 -9.46
C ILE A 93 3.91 -4.63 -9.50
N PRO A 94 4.48 -4.98 -10.66
CA PRO A 94 5.93 -5.21 -10.75
C PRO A 94 6.69 -3.98 -10.29
N ALA A 95 7.82 -4.19 -9.61
CA ALA A 95 8.63 -3.09 -9.09
C ALA A 95 9.02 -2.09 -10.17
N GLY A 96 9.26 -2.56 -11.40
CA GLY A 96 9.60 -1.70 -12.52
C GLY A 96 8.46 -0.82 -13.00
N GLU A 97 7.22 -1.13 -12.60
CA GLU A 97 6.03 -0.34 -12.95
C GLU A 97 5.66 0.68 -11.87
N LEU A 98 6.39 0.71 -10.75
CA LEU A 98 5.99 1.53 -9.61
C LEU A 98 5.98 3.03 -9.93
N ASP A 99 6.92 3.51 -10.72
CA ASP A 99 6.94 4.92 -11.14
C ASP A 99 5.67 5.25 -11.93
N SER A 100 5.27 4.38 -12.83
CA SER A 100 4.03 4.55 -13.60
C SER A 100 2.81 4.49 -12.70
N PHE A 101 2.80 3.54 -11.74
CA PHE A 101 1.72 3.44 -10.76
C PHE A 101 1.59 4.75 -9.97
N ASN A 102 2.70 5.27 -9.46
CA ASN A 102 2.70 6.53 -8.71
C ASN A 102 2.14 7.69 -9.54
N ALA A 103 2.45 7.73 -10.83
CA ALA A 103 1.95 8.78 -11.72
C ALA A 103 0.43 8.72 -11.90
N HIS A 104 -0.20 7.57 -11.60
CA HIS A 104 -1.64 7.39 -11.74
C HIS A 104 -2.39 7.48 -10.41
N ILE A 105 -1.71 7.83 -9.32
CA ILE A 105 -2.38 8.12 -8.04
C ILE A 105 -3.04 9.49 -8.16
N ILE A 106 -4.32 9.54 -7.82
CA ILE A 106 -5.12 10.77 -7.90
C ILE A 106 -5.23 11.38 -6.52
N GLY A 107 -4.72 12.59 -6.34
CA GLY A 107 -4.73 13.26 -5.04
C GLY A 107 -3.61 12.78 -4.14
N LEU A 108 -3.81 12.89 -2.84
CA LEU A 108 -2.79 12.57 -1.84
C LEU A 108 -3.05 11.22 -1.18
N ILE A 109 -1.98 10.57 -0.76
CA ILE A 109 -2.03 9.38 0.08
C ILE A 109 -2.36 9.82 1.50
N ARG A 110 -3.30 9.13 2.17
CA ARG A 110 -3.81 9.53 3.49
C ARG A 110 -3.56 8.43 4.51
N ILE A 111 -3.22 8.81 5.73
CA ILE A 111 -3.19 7.88 6.87
C ILE A 111 -4.60 7.80 7.43
N ILE A 112 -5.16 6.59 7.52
CA ILE A 112 -6.51 6.41 8.09
C ILE A 112 -6.51 5.62 9.39
N GLU A 113 -5.44 4.86 9.69
CA GLU A 113 -5.30 4.13 10.95
C GLU A 113 -3.84 4.04 11.33
N LYS A 114 -3.59 3.94 12.65
CA LYS A 114 -2.24 3.73 13.19
C LYS A 114 -2.34 2.73 14.35
N PHE A 115 -1.46 1.76 14.35
CA PHE A 115 -1.35 0.76 15.43
C PHE A 115 0.06 0.75 15.96
N THR A 116 0.19 0.61 17.27
CA THR A 116 1.48 0.53 17.93
C THR A 116 1.65 -0.82 18.61
N ARG A 117 2.86 -1.11 19.05
CA ARG A 117 3.23 -2.41 19.59
C ARG A 117 2.51 -2.77 20.88
N ASP A 118 2.19 -1.82 21.72
CA ASP A 118 1.53 -2.08 23.01
C ASP A 118 0.02 -2.16 22.91
#